data_8f5806ab6e1a3967625756b3e109e450
#
_entry.id   8f5806ab6e1a3967625756b3e109e450
#
_cell.length_a   1.000
_cell.length_b   1.000
_cell.length_c   1.000
_cell.angle_alpha   90.00
_cell.angle_beta   90.00
_cell.angle_gamma   90.00
#
_symmetry.space_group_name_H-M   'P 1'
#
loop_
_entity.id
_entity.type
_entity.pdbx_description
1 polymer ?
#
loop_
_entity_poly.entity_id
_entity_poly.type
_entity_poly.pdbx_seq_one_letter_code
_entity_poly.pdbx_strand_id
1 'polypeptide(L)'
;MDQKEASTHTTYFAFSMGKFSGDFNKLEVEIKDTDSKGKYLVREKIVDTVPLTKDACVKFLNKVFASGILNWEEDYRSKAPDPNGRSWGVEVRFDNGEEVYKGGCDQYPDSWRKFIKAVNALKLPDIK
;
A
#
# COMPACT_ATOMS: atom_id res chain seq x y z
N MET A 1 3.98 11.11 14.43
CA MET A 1 5.23 10.41 14.02
C MET A 1 5.83 11.10 12.82
N ASP A 2 7.15 11.27 12.80
CA ASP A 2 7.80 11.64 11.57
C ASP A 2 7.91 10.42 10.63
N GLN A 3 8.37 10.65 9.40
CA GLN A 3 8.44 9.60 8.38
C GLN A 3 9.32 8.41 8.82
N LYS A 4 10.45 8.69 9.44
CA LYS A 4 11.41 7.67 9.86
C LYS A 4 10.84 6.83 11.01
N GLU A 5 10.20 7.46 11.97
CA GLU A 5 9.49 6.75 13.05
C GLU A 5 8.37 5.90 12.50
N ALA A 6 7.57 6.44 11.59
CA ALA A 6 6.46 5.71 10.98
C ALA A 6 6.95 4.42 10.33
N SER A 7 8.03 4.46 9.53
CA SER A 7 8.53 3.26 8.86
C SER A 7 9.10 2.24 9.82
N THR A 8 9.69 2.66 10.95
CA THR A 8 10.26 1.77 11.96
C THR A 8 9.17 1.08 12.78
N HIS A 9 8.03 1.74 13.01
CA HIS A 9 6.94 1.23 13.84
C HIS A 9 5.80 0.58 13.05
N THR A 10 5.90 0.47 11.74
CA THR A 10 4.89 -0.18 10.92
C THR A 10 4.97 -1.70 11.07
N THR A 11 3.83 -2.33 11.32
CA THR A 11 3.72 -3.79 11.42
C THR A 11 3.01 -4.40 10.23
N TYR A 12 2.24 -3.61 9.47
CA TYR A 12 1.49 -4.08 8.33
C TYR A 12 1.29 -2.93 7.33
N PHE A 13 1.48 -3.24 6.06
CA PHE A 13 1.20 -2.34 4.96
C PHE A 13 0.46 -3.10 3.87
N ALA A 14 -0.60 -2.54 3.34
CA ALA A 14 -1.33 -3.14 2.22
C ALA A 14 -1.73 -2.07 1.22
N PHE A 15 -1.64 -2.41 -0.05
CA PHE A 15 -2.13 -1.59 -1.15
C PHE A 15 -2.95 -2.46 -2.07
N SER A 16 -4.19 -2.05 -2.33
CA SER A 16 -5.07 -2.75 -3.25
C SER A 16 -5.52 -1.82 -4.36
N MET A 17 -5.72 -2.38 -5.54
CA MET A 17 -6.21 -1.65 -6.70
C MET A 17 -7.01 -2.60 -7.59
N GLY A 18 -8.15 -2.13 -8.08
CA GLY A 18 -9.01 -2.95 -8.93
C GLY A 18 -10.14 -2.16 -9.57
N LYS A 19 -10.93 -2.86 -10.35
CA LYS A 19 -12.12 -2.31 -10.98
C LYS A 19 -13.35 -2.49 -10.09
N PHE A 20 -14.32 -1.61 -10.22
CA PHE A 20 -15.60 -1.76 -9.54
C PHE A 20 -16.27 -3.11 -9.82
N SER A 21 -15.98 -3.72 -10.96
CA SER A 21 -16.53 -5.02 -11.35
C SER A 21 -15.90 -6.23 -10.65
N GLY A 22 -14.93 -6.02 -9.74
CA GLY A 22 -14.53 -7.04 -8.79
C GLY A 22 -13.14 -7.65 -8.94
N ASP A 23 -12.34 -7.25 -9.90
CA ASP A 23 -10.98 -7.77 -10.04
C ASP A 23 -10.00 -6.91 -9.25
N PHE A 24 -9.59 -7.38 -8.07
CA PHE A 24 -8.65 -6.70 -7.21
C PHE A 24 -7.29 -7.39 -7.21
N ASN A 25 -6.24 -6.57 -7.30
CA ASN A 25 -4.88 -6.98 -7.00
C ASN A 25 -4.47 -6.33 -5.69
N LYS A 26 -3.78 -7.06 -4.83
CA LYS A 26 -3.39 -6.57 -3.51
C LYS A 26 -1.94 -6.92 -3.22
N LEU A 27 -1.20 -5.95 -2.72
CA LEU A 27 0.12 -6.17 -2.15
C LEU A 27 0.00 -6.06 -0.63
N GLU A 28 0.45 -7.08 0.08
CA GLU A 28 0.53 -7.07 1.55
C GLU A 28 1.97 -7.23 1.99
N VAL A 29 2.39 -6.44 2.97
CA VAL A 29 3.70 -6.58 3.60
C VAL A 29 3.49 -6.74 5.10
N GLU A 30 3.89 -7.89 5.63
CA GLU A 30 3.89 -8.16 7.07
C GLU A 30 5.29 -7.91 7.60
N ILE A 31 5.42 -7.04 8.59
CA ILE A 31 6.71 -6.64 9.15
C ILE A 31 6.82 -7.20 10.56
N LYS A 32 7.77 -8.08 10.77
CA LYS A 32 8.10 -8.69 12.06
C LYS A 32 9.60 -8.58 12.28
N ASP A 33 10.05 -8.81 13.51
CA ASP A 33 11.48 -8.87 13.80
C ASP A 33 12.16 -10.00 13.04
N THR A 34 11.44 -11.12 12.85
CA THR A 34 11.85 -12.25 12.02
C THR A 34 10.68 -12.64 11.11
N ASP A 35 10.99 -13.26 9.97
CA ASP A 35 9.99 -13.78 9.03
C ASP A 35 9.05 -12.73 8.42
N SER A 36 9.55 -11.51 8.18
CA SER A 36 8.80 -10.54 7.38
C SER A 36 8.62 -11.06 5.96
N LYS A 37 7.49 -10.73 5.35
CA LYS A 37 7.20 -11.16 3.99
C LYS A 37 6.28 -10.21 3.25
N GLY A 38 6.47 -10.17 1.92
CA GLY A 38 5.55 -9.53 1.01
C GLY A 38 4.73 -10.58 0.28
N LYS A 39 3.44 -10.30 0.11
CA LYS A 39 2.52 -11.18 -0.60
C LYS A 39 1.82 -10.40 -1.70
N TYR A 40 1.66 -11.03 -2.85
CA TYR A 40 0.87 -10.50 -3.94
C TYR A 40 -0.36 -11.37 -4.13
N LEU A 41 -1.54 -10.75 -4.10
CA LEU A 41 -2.81 -11.46 -4.19
C LEU A 41 -3.58 -10.98 -5.41
N VAL A 42 -4.24 -11.93 -6.08
CA VAL A 42 -5.21 -11.67 -7.14
C VAL A 42 -6.51 -12.32 -6.71
N ARG A 43 -7.59 -11.54 -6.61
CA ARG A 43 -8.92 -12.03 -6.17
C ARG A 43 -8.82 -12.80 -4.84
N GLU A 44 -8.10 -12.21 -3.87
CA GLU A 44 -7.91 -12.77 -2.53
C GLU A 44 -7.09 -14.07 -2.47
N LYS A 45 -6.54 -14.52 -3.59
CA LYS A 45 -5.65 -15.69 -3.63
C LYS A 45 -4.20 -15.23 -3.70
N ILE A 46 -3.37 -15.78 -2.84
CA ILE A 46 -1.93 -15.51 -2.85
C ILE A 46 -1.33 -16.15 -4.09
N VAL A 47 -0.75 -15.34 -4.98
CA VAL A 47 -0.09 -15.83 -6.20
C VAL A 47 1.42 -15.73 -6.13
N ASP A 48 1.95 -14.94 -5.20
CA ASP A 48 3.40 -14.84 -4.98
C ASP A 48 3.67 -14.43 -3.53
N THR A 49 4.77 -14.93 -2.98
CA THR A 49 5.24 -14.58 -1.63
C THR A 49 6.74 -14.42 -1.66
N VAL A 50 7.23 -13.31 -1.14
CA VAL A 50 8.66 -12.99 -1.11
C VAL A 50 9.08 -12.83 0.35
N PRO A 51 10.09 -13.58 0.82
CA PRO A 51 10.64 -13.35 2.15
C PRO A 51 11.38 -12.02 2.19
N LEU A 52 11.21 -11.29 3.29
CA LEU A 52 11.83 -9.98 3.47
C LEU A 52 12.51 -9.92 4.83
N THR A 53 13.58 -9.14 4.91
CA THR A 53 14.16 -8.77 6.20
C THR A 53 13.44 -7.54 6.74
N LYS A 54 13.50 -7.34 8.05
CA LYS A 54 12.95 -6.12 8.66
C LYS A 54 13.59 -4.88 8.06
N ASP A 55 14.90 -4.91 7.82
CA ASP A 55 15.63 -3.79 7.22
C ASP A 55 15.12 -3.46 5.81
N ALA A 56 14.87 -4.48 4.99
CA ALA A 56 14.31 -4.29 3.66
C ALA A 56 12.90 -3.69 3.73
N CYS A 57 12.08 -4.11 4.68
CA CYS A 57 10.75 -3.54 4.91
C CYS A 57 10.84 -2.06 5.30
N VAL A 58 11.75 -1.71 6.22
CA VAL A 58 11.92 -0.32 6.65
C VAL A 58 12.36 0.55 5.49
N LYS A 59 13.30 0.09 4.67
CA LYS A 59 13.73 0.82 3.47
C LYS A 59 12.59 1.03 2.47
N PHE A 60 11.80 -0.01 2.24
CA PHE A 60 10.62 0.09 1.39
C PHE A 60 9.62 1.12 1.94
N LEU A 61 9.31 1.04 3.22
CA LEU A 61 8.36 1.95 3.86
C LEU A 61 8.86 3.39 3.89
N ASN A 62 10.17 3.62 4.03
CA ASN A 62 10.73 4.96 3.91
C ASN A 62 10.42 5.58 2.55
N LYS A 63 10.53 4.80 1.47
CA LYS A 63 10.17 5.27 0.13
C LYS A 63 8.68 5.53 0.00
N VAL A 64 7.85 4.63 0.55
CA VAL A 64 6.39 4.77 0.53
C VAL A 64 5.96 6.03 1.28
N PHE A 65 6.45 6.22 2.49
CA PHE A 65 6.10 7.40 3.29
C PHE A 65 6.69 8.70 2.70
N ALA A 66 7.82 8.63 1.99
CA ALA A 66 8.37 9.78 1.28
C ALA A 66 7.45 10.28 0.15
N SER A 67 6.53 9.46 -0.32
CA SER A 67 5.51 9.89 -1.27
C SER A 67 4.43 10.77 -0.64
N GLY A 68 4.39 10.87 0.69
CA GLY A 68 3.48 11.74 1.43
C GLY A 68 2.15 11.10 1.81
N ILE A 69 2.05 9.76 1.82
CA ILE A 69 0.76 9.09 2.07
C ILE A 69 0.15 9.44 3.43
N LEU A 70 0.95 9.76 4.43
CA LEU A 70 0.43 10.14 5.75
C LEU A 70 -0.28 11.49 5.73
N ASN A 71 -0.02 12.32 4.72
CA ASN A 71 -0.66 13.63 4.53
C ASN A 71 -1.77 13.60 3.49
N TRP A 72 -2.04 12.45 2.88
CA TRP A 72 -3.15 12.31 1.96
C TRP A 72 -4.48 12.43 2.70
N GLU A 73 -5.51 12.87 1.97
CA GLU A 73 -6.87 12.80 2.49
C GLU A 73 -7.30 11.34 2.65
N GLU A 74 -8.27 11.08 3.53
CA GLU A 74 -8.74 9.72 3.77
C GLU A 74 -9.49 9.14 2.57
N ASP A 75 -10.12 10.01 1.77
CA ASP A 75 -10.98 9.57 0.68
C ASP A 75 -10.84 10.48 -0.53
N TYR A 76 -10.64 9.87 -1.69
CA TYR A 76 -10.56 10.54 -3.00
C TYR A 76 -11.64 9.95 -3.89
N ARG A 77 -12.78 10.63 -4.01
CA ARG A 77 -13.88 10.15 -4.84
C ARG A 77 -14.24 11.16 -5.91
N SER A 78 -14.41 10.68 -7.14
CA SER A 78 -15.03 11.47 -8.20
C SER A 78 -16.52 11.69 -7.89
N LYS A 79 -17.05 12.85 -8.25
CA LYS A 79 -18.49 13.15 -8.10
C LYS A 79 -19.36 12.26 -9.00
N ALA A 80 -18.80 11.81 -10.11
CA ALA A 80 -19.49 10.92 -11.06
C ALA A 80 -18.50 9.82 -11.48
N PRO A 81 -18.28 8.81 -10.62
CA PRO A 81 -17.29 7.78 -10.92
C PRO A 81 -17.73 6.95 -12.14
N ASP A 82 -16.76 6.66 -13.02
CA ASP A 82 -16.97 5.79 -14.17
C ASP A 82 -17.21 4.36 -13.68
N PRO A 83 -18.28 3.66 -14.13
CA PRO A 83 -18.49 2.26 -13.78
C PRO A 83 -17.30 1.34 -14.16
N ASN A 84 -16.51 1.75 -15.15
CA ASN A 84 -15.28 1.04 -15.54
C ASN A 84 -14.04 1.60 -14.85
N GLY A 85 -14.20 2.51 -13.91
CA GLY A 85 -13.12 3.12 -13.18
C GLY A 85 -12.49 2.17 -12.16
N ARG A 86 -11.41 2.63 -11.55
CA ARG A 86 -10.66 1.85 -10.57
C ARG A 86 -10.84 2.42 -9.18
N SER A 87 -10.96 1.52 -8.21
CA SER A 87 -10.84 1.86 -6.80
C SER A 87 -9.47 1.43 -6.28
N TRP A 88 -8.98 2.11 -5.27
CA TRP A 88 -7.70 1.79 -4.64
C TRP A 88 -7.80 2.01 -3.14
N GLY A 89 -6.95 1.33 -2.38
CA GLY A 89 -6.88 1.49 -0.94
C GLY A 89 -5.50 1.23 -0.41
N VAL A 90 -5.11 1.98 0.62
CA VAL A 90 -3.86 1.81 1.35
C VAL A 90 -4.19 1.65 2.81
N GLU A 91 -3.65 0.61 3.45
CA GLU A 91 -3.78 0.39 4.88
C GLU A 91 -2.40 0.30 5.50
N VAL A 92 -2.21 1.00 6.61
CA VAL A 92 -0.97 0.94 7.39
C VAL A 92 -1.34 0.72 8.84
N ARG A 93 -0.70 -0.26 9.48
CA ARG A 93 -0.87 -0.51 10.92
C ARG A 93 0.45 -0.33 11.63
N PHE A 94 0.39 0.29 12.79
CA PHE A 94 1.56 0.56 13.63
C PHE A 94 1.56 -0.29 14.88
N ASP A 95 2.73 -0.44 15.50
CA ASP A 95 2.91 -1.27 16.69
C ASP A 95 2.22 -0.72 17.96
N ASN A 96 1.81 0.55 17.94
CA ASN A 96 1.05 1.16 19.03
C ASN A 96 -0.47 0.96 18.90
N GLY A 97 -0.93 0.21 17.89
CA GLY A 97 -2.34 -0.03 17.64
C GLY A 97 -3.01 0.98 16.73
N GLU A 98 -2.33 2.04 16.32
CA GLU A 98 -2.88 3.01 15.38
C GLU A 98 -2.96 2.41 13.98
N GLU A 99 -3.99 2.80 13.24
CA GLU A 99 -4.19 2.41 11.85
C GLU A 99 -4.43 3.63 10.98
N VAL A 100 -3.91 3.61 9.76
CA VAL A 100 -4.14 4.65 8.76
C VAL A 100 -4.75 3.98 7.54
N TYR A 101 -5.84 4.54 7.05
CA TYR A 101 -6.49 4.06 5.84
C TYR A 101 -6.70 5.22 4.87
N LYS A 102 -6.30 5.03 3.63
CA LYS A 102 -6.51 5.98 2.54
C LYS A 102 -7.11 5.23 1.36
N GLY A 103 -8.00 5.86 0.63
CA GLY A 103 -8.62 5.21 -0.51
C GLY A 103 -9.26 6.20 -1.46
N GLY A 104 -9.66 5.70 -2.63
CA GLY A 104 -10.31 6.53 -3.62
C GLY A 104 -10.93 5.74 -4.77
N CYS A 105 -11.71 6.44 -5.56
CA CYS A 105 -12.40 5.93 -6.74
C CYS A 105 -12.23 6.94 -7.88
N ASP A 106 -11.50 6.58 -8.92
CA ASP A 106 -11.22 7.43 -10.09
C ASP A 106 -10.52 8.76 -9.78
N GLN A 107 -10.03 8.93 -8.56
CA GLN A 107 -9.28 10.11 -8.15
C GLN A 107 -8.04 9.68 -7.40
N TYR A 108 -6.95 10.43 -7.59
CA TYR A 108 -5.64 10.08 -7.07
C TYR A 108 -4.97 11.30 -6.45
N PRO A 109 -4.15 11.12 -5.38
CA PRO A 109 -3.35 12.21 -4.85
C PRO A 109 -2.31 12.70 -5.86
N ASP A 110 -1.84 13.94 -5.69
CA ASP A 110 -0.83 14.53 -6.58
C ASP A 110 0.46 13.72 -6.62
N SER A 111 0.83 13.07 -5.53
CA SER A 111 2.06 12.26 -5.43
C SER A 111 1.85 10.79 -5.80
N TRP A 112 0.74 10.45 -6.46
CA TRP A 112 0.39 9.08 -6.81
C TRP A 112 1.50 8.33 -7.57
N ARG A 113 2.10 8.97 -8.57
CA ARG A 113 3.17 8.34 -9.35
C ARG A 113 4.37 7.97 -8.51
N LYS A 114 4.74 8.83 -7.58
CA LYS A 114 5.85 8.58 -6.65
C LYS A 114 5.53 7.40 -5.74
N PHE A 115 4.29 7.31 -5.26
CA PHE A 115 3.82 6.19 -4.46
C PHE A 115 3.87 4.88 -5.24
N ILE A 116 3.34 4.83 -6.46
CA ILE A 116 3.33 3.62 -7.29
C ILE A 116 4.75 3.16 -7.58
N LYS A 117 5.67 4.07 -7.86
CA LYS A 117 7.07 3.73 -8.08
C LYS A 117 7.70 3.10 -6.83
N ALA A 118 7.39 3.61 -5.65
CA ALA A 118 7.88 3.05 -4.40
C ALA A 118 7.34 1.64 -4.16
N VAL A 119 6.05 1.43 -4.41
CA VAL A 119 5.40 0.12 -4.25
C VAL A 119 6.02 -0.91 -5.20
N ASN A 120 6.24 -0.55 -6.45
CA ASN A 120 6.78 -1.46 -7.45
C ASN A 120 8.28 -1.78 -7.25
N ALA A 121 8.95 -1.04 -6.37
CA ALA A 121 10.35 -1.34 -6.03
C ALA A 121 10.51 -2.64 -5.21
N LEU A 122 9.44 -3.26 -4.75
CA LEU A 122 9.47 -4.47 -3.92
C LEU A 122 9.63 -5.77 -4.70
N LYS A 123 9.89 -5.74 -5.99
CA LYS A 123 10.12 -6.94 -6.84
C LYS A 123 8.99 -7.98 -6.81
N LEU A 124 7.79 -7.58 -6.45
CA LEU A 124 6.57 -8.35 -6.66
C LEU A 124 5.94 -7.94 -8.00
N PRO A 125 4.97 -8.71 -8.54
CA PRO A 125 4.30 -8.29 -9.77
C PRO A 125 3.75 -6.86 -9.64
N ASP A 126 3.94 -6.06 -10.70
CA ASP A 126 3.50 -4.67 -10.70
C ASP A 126 1.98 -4.56 -10.60
N ILE A 127 1.51 -3.68 -9.75
CA ILE A 127 0.10 -3.33 -9.66
C ILE A 127 -0.14 -2.11 -10.54
N LYS A 128 -0.99 -2.27 -11.52
CA LYS A 128 -1.32 -1.19 -12.46
C LYS A 128 -2.82 -1.03 -12.64
#